data_0a66377eecffd6a3d862f9c8eee4476a
#
_entry.id   0a66377eecffd6a3d862f9c8eee4476a
#
_cell.length_a   1.000
_cell.length_b   1.000
_cell.length_c   1.000
_cell.angle_alpha   90.00
_cell.angle_beta   90.00
_cell.angle_gamma   90.00
#
_symmetry.space_group_name_H-M   'P 1'
#
loop_
_entity.id
_entity.type
_entity.pdbx_description
1 polymer ?
#
loop_
_entity_poly.entity_id
_entity_poly.type
_entity_poly.pdbx_seq_one_letter_code
_entity_poly.pdbx_strand_id
1 'polypeptide(L)'
;QSIDQNFSLGPVQQTGAALDLAIDGEGFFTKVSPVTGKTFYTRNGNFSLDGGGFVTDSVGNRLQILPVDAAGAVTSLTPQDAALPLTNGAGADFVGVTVDTDGSLIASYADGTTQSVGKVALAAFVAPTGLLQLGNQDWASTGISGAATYNQPGAARFGNIMSGSLEQSNVDIAEEMVGLITAQRNFQANAKAIDTA
;
A
#
# COMPACT_ATOMS: atom_id res chain seq x y z
N GLN A 1 -10.31 0.16 26.29
CA GLN A 1 -10.18 1.14 25.22
C GLN A 1 -10.09 0.36 23.91
N SER A 2 -11.10 0.48 23.06
CA SER A 2 -11.00 0.04 21.67
C SER A 2 -10.24 1.12 20.91
N ILE A 3 -9.13 0.77 20.26
CA ILE A 3 -8.47 1.64 19.30
C ILE A 3 -9.27 1.51 18.02
N ASP A 4 -10.02 2.55 17.67
CA ASP A 4 -10.74 2.61 16.41
C ASP A 4 -9.73 2.97 15.30
N GLN A 5 -9.53 2.06 14.36
CA GLN A 5 -8.64 2.30 13.22
C GLN A 5 -9.41 3.11 12.18
N ASN A 6 -8.89 4.31 11.88
CA ASN A 6 -9.46 5.18 10.85
C ASN A 6 -8.73 4.96 9.52
N PHE A 7 -9.40 4.35 8.54
CA PHE A 7 -8.90 4.12 7.19
C PHE A 7 -9.39 5.18 6.19
N SER A 8 -9.82 6.36 6.67
CA SER A 8 -10.10 7.48 5.77
C SER A 8 -8.82 7.96 5.09
N LEU A 9 -8.96 8.43 3.84
CA LEU A 9 -7.84 8.95 3.06
C LEU A 9 -7.14 10.09 3.79
N GLY A 10 -5.81 9.98 3.94
CA GLY A 10 -4.95 11.07 4.36
C GLY A 10 -4.67 12.04 3.20
N PRO A 11 -4.06 13.22 3.48
CA PRO A 11 -3.62 14.12 2.44
C PRO A 11 -2.58 13.43 1.54
N VAL A 12 -2.66 13.68 0.23
CA VAL A 12 -1.74 13.12 -0.76
C VAL A 12 -0.67 14.15 -1.09
N GLN A 13 0.60 13.76 -0.99
CA GLN A 13 1.75 14.57 -1.34
C GLN A 13 2.36 14.06 -2.65
N GLN A 14 2.59 14.96 -3.60
CA GLN A 14 3.32 14.65 -4.83
C GLN A 14 4.81 14.58 -4.55
N THR A 15 5.45 13.49 -5.01
CA THR A 15 6.89 13.24 -4.87
C THR A 15 7.61 13.24 -6.22
N GLY A 16 6.88 12.88 -7.30
CA GLY A 16 7.42 12.77 -8.66
C GLY A 16 8.19 11.46 -8.94
N ALA A 17 8.33 10.57 -7.95
CA ALA A 17 8.94 9.26 -8.15
C ALA A 17 7.92 8.25 -8.69
N ALA A 18 8.22 7.59 -9.81
CA ALA A 18 7.27 6.71 -10.51
C ALA A 18 6.72 5.54 -9.68
N LEU A 19 7.48 5.08 -8.68
CA LEU A 19 7.11 3.99 -7.78
C LEU A 19 6.59 4.47 -6.41
N ASP A 20 6.45 5.79 -6.21
CA ASP A 20 5.66 6.32 -5.12
C ASP A 20 4.20 6.32 -5.53
N LEU A 21 3.40 5.50 -4.87
CA LEU A 21 2.02 5.20 -5.25
C LEU A 21 1.06 5.59 -4.12
N ALA A 22 -0.05 6.22 -4.46
CA ALA A 22 -1.16 6.42 -3.54
C ALA A 22 -2.43 5.78 -4.11
N ILE A 23 -3.33 5.33 -3.24
CA ILE A 23 -4.64 4.78 -3.65
C ILE A 23 -5.69 5.85 -3.43
N ASP A 24 -6.32 6.30 -4.52
CA ASP A 24 -7.46 7.23 -4.46
C ASP A 24 -8.76 6.42 -4.35
N GLY A 25 -9.10 6.06 -3.12
CA GLY A 25 -10.28 5.23 -2.82
C GLY A 25 -9.98 4.08 -1.86
N GLU A 26 -10.82 3.04 -1.91
CA GLU A 26 -10.68 1.85 -1.07
C GLU A 26 -9.60 0.91 -1.60
N GLY A 27 -8.96 0.18 -0.67
CA GLY A 27 -8.00 -0.87 -0.97
C GLY A 27 -6.69 -0.70 -0.21
N PHE A 28 -5.90 -1.75 -0.24
CA PHE A 28 -4.56 -1.82 0.35
C PHE A 28 -3.60 -2.39 -0.69
N PHE A 29 -2.39 -1.88 -0.74
CA PHE A 29 -1.31 -2.56 -1.44
C PHE A 29 -1.03 -3.89 -0.76
N THR A 30 -0.74 -4.90 -1.56
CA THR A 30 -0.39 -6.23 -1.08
C THR A 30 1.11 -6.42 -1.24
N LYS A 31 1.78 -6.83 -0.16
CA LYS A 31 3.22 -7.14 -0.15
C LYS A 31 3.46 -8.53 0.39
N VAL A 32 4.51 -9.19 -0.10
CA VAL A 32 4.93 -10.51 0.40
C VAL A 32 6.41 -10.46 0.78
N SER A 33 6.72 -10.98 1.97
CA SER A 33 8.12 -11.16 2.38
C SER A 33 8.75 -12.32 1.63
N PRO A 34 9.83 -12.12 0.87
CA PRO A 34 10.51 -13.20 0.16
C PRO A 34 11.18 -14.20 1.10
N VAL A 35 11.41 -13.82 2.36
CA VAL A 35 12.08 -14.67 3.36
C VAL A 35 11.07 -15.55 4.11
N THR A 36 9.92 -14.99 4.49
CA THR A 36 8.95 -15.71 5.34
C THR A 36 7.70 -16.17 4.59
N GLY A 37 7.48 -15.70 3.36
CA GLY A 37 6.26 -15.93 2.59
C GLY A 37 5.00 -15.26 3.20
N LYS A 38 5.16 -14.43 4.23
CA LYS A 38 4.02 -13.74 4.86
C LYS A 38 3.54 -12.60 3.99
N THR A 39 2.21 -12.48 3.91
CA THR A 39 1.54 -11.38 3.21
C THR A 39 1.24 -10.26 4.18
N PHE A 40 1.53 -9.03 3.74
CA PHE A 40 1.25 -7.78 4.44
C PHE A 40 0.40 -6.89 3.56
N TYR A 41 -0.42 -6.06 4.19
CA TYR A 41 -1.27 -5.08 3.54
C TYR A 41 -0.90 -3.70 4.04
N THR A 42 -0.85 -2.72 3.15
CA THR A 42 -0.41 -1.37 3.51
C THR A 42 -1.09 -0.31 2.66
N ARG A 43 -1.22 0.91 3.19
CA ARG A 43 -1.56 2.11 2.41
C ARG A 43 -0.31 2.88 2.01
N ASN A 44 0.84 2.56 2.61
CA ASN A 44 2.11 3.18 2.27
C ASN A 44 2.60 2.66 0.93
N GLY A 45 2.65 3.54 -0.06
CA GLY A 45 3.06 3.23 -1.43
C GLY A 45 4.49 3.63 -1.77
N ASN A 46 5.36 3.82 -0.78
CA ASN A 46 6.77 4.10 -1.02
C ASN A 46 7.51 2.83 -1.43
N PHE A 47 7.61 2.61 -2.74
CA PHE A 47 8.29 1.46 -3.32
C PHE A 47 9.53 1.89 -4.10
N SER A 48 10.44 0.94 -4.28
CA SER A 48 11.67 1.10 -5.06
C SER A 48 11.96 -0.19 -5.83
N LEU A 49 12.78 -0.08 -6.87
CA LEU A 49 13.25 -1.23 -7.63
C LEU A 49 14.54 -1.76 -7.00
N ASP A 50 14.58 -3.06 -6.70
CA ASP A 50 15.80 -3.71 -6.23
C ASP A 50 16.72 -4.12 -7.39
N GLY A 51 17.95 -4.58 -7.06
CA GLY A 51 18.93 -5.03 -8.07
C GLY A 51 18.50 -6.30 -8.84
N GLY A 52 17.47 -6.99 -8.40
CA GLY A 52 16.89 -8.17 -9.06
C GLY A 52 15.71 -7.85 -9.97
N GLY A 53 15.30 -6.58 -10.05
CA GLY A 53 14.14 -6.16 -10.82
C GLY A 53 12.81 -6.30 -10.08
N PHE A 54 12.81 -6.56 -8.77
CA PHE A 54 11.58 -6.61 -7.98
C PHE A 54 11.23 -5.22 -7.43
N VAL A 55 9.95 -4.91 -7.45
CA VAL A 55 9.41 -3.72 -6.76
C VAL A 55 9.23 -4.05 -5.29
N THR A 56 9.97 -3.35 -4.42
CA THR A 56 10.05 -3.65 -2.99
C THR A 56 9.82 -2.40 -2.13
N ASP A 57 9.38 -2.62 -0.89
CA ASP A 57 9.39 -1.58 0.13
C ASP A 57 10.79 -1.41 0.78
N SER A 58 10.93 -0.49 1.71
CA SER A 58 12.18 -0.21 2.42
C SER A 58 12.72 -1.37 3.27
N VAL A 59 11.90 -2.39 3.53
CA VAL A 59 12.26 -3.58 4.34
C VAL A 59 12.55 -4.79 3.43
N GLY A 60 12.30 -4.68 2.12
CA GLY A 60 12.52 -5.72 1.11
C GLY A 60 11.32 -6.65 0.89
N ASN A 61 10.13 -6.29 1.35
CA ASN A 61 8.92 -7.01 0.97
C ASN A 61 8.52 -6.62 -0.46
N ARG A 62 8.13 -7.62 -1.26
CA ARG A 62 7.80 -7.45 -2.67
C ARG A 62 6.35 -7.02 -2.86
N LEU A 63 6.16 -5.95 -3.63
CA LEU A 63 4.83 -5.55 -4.10
C LEU A 63 4.21 -6.67 -4.92
N GLN A 64 2.91 -6.87 -4.79
CA GLN A 64 2.17 -7.88 -5.55
C GLN A 64 1.39 -7.22 -6.69
N ILE A 65 1.37 -7.90 -7.84
CA ILE A 65 0.63 -7.52 -9.03
C ILE A 65 -0.25 -8.66 -9.52
N LEU A 66 -1.26 -8.33 -10.30
CA LEU A 66 -2.09 -9.29 -11.03
C LEU A 66 -1.49 -9.49 -12.43
N PRO A 67 -1.38 -10.75 -12.91
CA PRO A 67 -0.87 -11.03 -14.24
C PRO A 67 -1.82 -10.50 -15.31
N VAL A 68 -1.25 -10.02 -16.42
CA VAL A 68 -1.97 -9.50 -17.57
C VAL A 68 -1.58 -10.24 -18.84
N ASP A 69 -2.45 -10.19 -19.83
CA ASP A 69 -2.13 -10.63 -21.20
C ASP A 69 -1.40 -9.54 -21.99
N ALA A 70 -1.10 -9.81 -23.26
CA ALA A 70 -0.42 -8.86 -24.15
C ALA A 70 -1.26 -7.58 -24.44
N ALA A 71 -2.56 -7.61 -24.20
CA ALA A 71 -3.47 -6.47 -24.32
C ALA A 71 -3.60 -5.66 -23.01
N GLY A 72 -2.94 -6.11 -21.90
CA GLY A 72 -3.01 -5.47 -20.59
C GLY A 72 -4.26 -5.84 -19.78
N ALA A 73 -5.03 -6.85 -20.22
CA ALA A 73 -6.16 -7.34 -19.45
C ALA A 73 -5.74 -8.35 -18.38
N VAL A 74 -6.30 -8.23 -17.17
CA VAL A 74 -5.99 -9.14 -16.06
C VAL A 74 -6.48 -10.55 -16.39
N THR A 75 -5.57 -11.54 -16.31
CA THR A 75 -5.85 -12.94 -16.62
C THR A 75 -6.15 -13.78 -15.37
N SER A 76 -5.70 -13.33 -14.19
CA SER A 76 -5.94 -13.99 -12.91
C SER A 76 -5.97 -12.98 -11.77
N LEU A 77 -6.83 -13.22 -10.78
CA LEU A 77 -6.88 -12.46 -9.54
C LEU A 77 -5.94 -13.03 -8.45
N THR A 78 -5.06 -13.96 -8.81
CA THR A 78 -4.04 -14.48 -7.90
C THR A 78 -2.82 -13.57 -7.96
N PRO A 79 -2.47 -12.87 -6.85
CA PRO A 79 -1.30 -11.99 -6.83
C PRO A 79 0.01 -12.74 -7.03
N GLN A 80 0.95 -12.07 -7.69
CA GLN A 80 2.33 -12.52 -7.88
C GLN A 80 3.30 -11.38 -7.65
N ASP A 81 4.58 -11.67 -7.44
CA ASP A 81 5.62 -10.67 -7.23
C ASP A 81 5.72 -9.71 -8.42
N ALA A 82 5.81 -8.42 -8.15
CA ALA A 82 6.08 -7.39 -9.16
C ALA A 82 7.54 -7.48 -9.61
N ALA A 83 7.81 -8.28 -10.62
CA ALA A 83 9.13 -8.49 -11.21
C ALA A 83 9.21 -7.82 -12.57
N LEU A 84 10.05 -6.79 -12.69
CA LEU A 84 10.33 -6.11 -13.96
C LEU A 84 11.47 -6.84 -14.67
N PRO A 85 11.29 -7.31 -15.90
CA PRO A 85 12.39 -7.88 -16.68
C PRO A 85 13.49 -6.83 -16.91
N LEU A 86 14.72 -7.12 -16.49
CA LEU A 86 15.85 -6.21 -16.66
C LEU A 86 16.32 -6.10 -18.13
N THR A 87 15.86 -7.02 -18.98
CA THR A 87 16.04 -6.99 -20.44
C THR A 87 14.75 -7.45 -21.12
N ASN A 88 14.43 -6.89 -22.27
CA ASN A 88 13.30 -7.36 -23.07
C ASN A 88 13.67 -8.61 -23.92
N GLY A 89 12.68 -9.17 -24.62
CA GLY A 89 12.90 -10.34 -25.50
C GLY A 89 13.87 -10.10 -26.66
N ALA A 90 14.19 -8.85 -27.00
CA ALA A 90 15.17 -8.45 -28.01
C ALA A 90 16.58 -8.18 -27.41
N GLY A 91 16.73 -8.28 -26.07
CA GLY A 91 18.00 -8.06 -25.38
C GLY A 91 18.29 -6.59 -25.05
N ALA A 92 17.31 -5.69 -25.18
CA ALA A 92 17.47 -4.29 -24.77
C ALA A 92 17.35 -4.14 -23.26
N ASP A 93 18.22 -3.32 -22.67
CA ASP A 93 18.27 -3.09 -21.24
C ASP A 93 17.07 -2.24 -20.74
N PHE A 94 16.64 -2.53 -19.52
CA PHE A 94 15.64 -1.75 -18.80
C PHE A 94 16.15 -0.33 -18.53
N VAL A 95 15.32 0.69 -18.81
CA VAL A 95 15.66 2.10 -18.60
C VAL A 95 14.71 2.82 -17.65
N GLY A 96 13.51 2.29 -17.41
CA GLY A 96 12.56 2.94 -16.52
C GLY A 96 11.25 2.21 -16.36
N VAL A 97 10.49 2.62 -15.36
CA VAL A 97 9.16 2.09 -15.04
C VAL A 97 8.16 3.24 -14.90
N THR A 98 6.94 3.01 -15.35
CA THR A 98 5.79 3.89 -15.12
C THR A 98 4.62 3.08 -14.57
N VAL A 99 3.79 3.72 -13.76
CA VAL A 99 2.55 3.13 -13.26
C VAL A 99 1.39 4.03 -13.66
N ASP A 100 0.44 3.49 -14.38
CA ASP A 100 -0.75 4.20 -14.83
C ASP A 100 -1.84 4.22 -13.75
N THR A 101 -2.86 5.06 -13.93
CA THR A 101 -3.98 5.22 -12.99
C THR A 101 -4.81 3.95 -12.78
N ASP A 102 -4.81 3.07 -13.75
CA ASP A 102 -5.45 1.74 -13.69
C ASP A 102 -4.55 0.67 -13.04
N GLY A 103 -3.40 1.10 -12.47
CA GLY A 103 -2.42 0.25 -11.81
C GLY A 103 -1.52 -0.53 -12.76
N SER A 104 -1.56 -0.28 -14.07
CA SER A 104 -0.70 -0.95 -15.05
C SER A 104 0.77 -0.58 -14.80
N LEU A 105 1.59 -1.60 -14.51
CA LEU A 105 3.03 -1.48 -14.33
C LEU A 105 3.72 -1.70 -15.67
N ILE A 106 4.36 -0.67 -16.23
CA ILE A 106 4.93 -0.66 -17.57
C ILE A 106 6.43 -0.48 -17.47
N ALA A 107 7.20 -1.45 -17.98
CA ALA A 107 8.64 -1.36 -18.14
C ALA A 107 8.99 -0.72 -19.49
N SER A 108 9.98 0.18 -19.50
CA SER A 108 10.52 0.81 -20.71
C SER A 108 11.96 0.35 -20.94
N TYR A 109 12.34 0.15 -22.21
CA TYR A 109 13.63 -0.39 -22.59
C TYR A 109 14.41 0.57 -23.50
N ALA A 110 15.72 0.38 -23.57
CA ALA A 110 16.65 1.25 -24.31
C ALA A 110 16.39 1.30 -25.84
N ASP A 111 15.70 0.31 -26.38
CA ASP A 111 15.27 0.26 -27.79
C ASP A 111 13.97 1.05 -28.05
N GLY A 112 13.42 1.71 -27.01
CA GLY A 112 12.17 2.47 -27.07
C GLY A 112 10.90 1.60 -26.95
N THR A 113 11.04 0.28 -26.77
CA THR A 113 9.89 -0.58 -26.53
C THR A 113 9.41 -0.49 -25.09
N THR A 114 8.11 -0.76 -24.87
CA THR A 114 7.50 -0.85 -23.55
C THR A 114 6.81 -2.20 -23.40
N GLN A 115 6.78 -2.69 -22.16
CA GLN A 115 6.11 -3.95 -21.82
C GLN A 115 5.24 -3.77 -20.57
N SER A 116 3.97 -4.15 -20.66
CA SER A 116 3.12 -4.27 -19.48
C SER A 116 3.52 -5.53 -18.71
N VAL A 117 3.87 -5.36 -17.42
CA VAL A 117 4.32 -6.43 -16.53
C VAL A 117 3.16 -7.03 -15.75
N GLY A 118 2.19 -6.18 -15.42
CA GLY A 118 1.00 -6.55 -14.65
C GLY A 118 0.28 -5.33 -14.14
N LYS A 119 -0.76 -5.55 -13.35
CA LYS A 119 -1.48 -4.48 -12.64
C LYS A 119 -1.31 -4.63 -11.14
N VAL A 120 -1.14 -3.51 -10.43
CA VAL A 120 -1.04 -3.51 -8.97
C VAL A 120 -2.21 -4.29 -8.37
N ALA A 121 -1.91 -5.26 -7.50
CA ALA A 121 -2.92 -6.05 -6.81
C ALA A 121 -3.40 -5.30 -5.57
N LEU A 122 -4.60 -4.75 -5.61
CA LEU A 122 -5.25 -4.18 -4.44
C LEU A 122 -6.02 -5.24 -3.68
N ALA A 123 -5.91 -5.21 -2.35
CA ALA A 123 -6.66 -6.06 -1.44
C ALA A 123 -7.77 -5.26 -0.75
N ALA A 124 -8.93 -5.89 -0.58
CA ALA A 124 -10.02 -5.36 0.25
C ALA A 124 -10.53 -6.43 1.22
N PHE A 125 -11.10 -5.98 2.33
CA PHE A 125 -11.59 -6.81 3.41
C PHE A 125 -13.06 -6.53 3.71
N VAL A 126 -13.76 -7.54 4.22
CA VAL A 126 -15.16 -7.39 4.64
C VAL A 126 -15.24 -6.50 5.90
N ALA A 127 -14.29 -6.64 6.82
CA ALA A 127 -14.21 -5.85 8.04
C ALA A 127 -12.75 -5.33 8.23
N PRO A 128 -12.36 -4.20 7.59
CA PRO A 128 -11.01 -3.66 7.68
C PRO A 128 -10.56 -3.35 9.12
N THR A 129 -11.49 -2.97 10.00
CA THR A 129 -11.23 -2.72 11.42
C THR A 129 -10.77 -3.96 12.19
N GLY A 130 -10.96 -5.16 11.62
CA GLY A 130 -10.46 -6.42 12.17
C GLY A 130 -9.02 -6.76 11.75
N LEU A 131 -8.36 -5.92 10.95
CA LEU A 131 -6.96 -6.12 10.58
C LEU A 131 -6.04 -5.95 11.79
N LEU A 132 -5.02 -6.79 11.88
CA LEU A 132 -3.99 -6.68 12.92
C LEU A 132 -2.89 -5.73 12.46
N GLN A 133 -2.66 -4.65 13.19
CA GLN A 133 -1.56 -3.74 12.95
C GLN A 133 -0.23 -4.36 13.41
N LEU A 134 0.76 -4.39 12.51
CA LEU A 134 2.08 -4.98 12.76
C LEU A 134 3.19 -3.94 12.98
N GLY A 135 2.87 -2.64 12.89
CA GLY A 135 3.85 -1.54 12.82
C GLY A 135 4.23 -1.21 11.37
N ASN A 136 5.02 -0.13 11.19
CA ASN A 136 5.46 0.36 9.87
C ASN A 136 4.34 0.58 8.84
N GLN A 137 3.13 0.89 9.30
CA GLN A 137 1.93 1.02 8.48
C GLN A 137 1.54 -0.27 7.73
N ASP A 138 1.91 -1.43 8.30
CA ASP A 138 1.57 -2.75 7.79
C ASP A 138 0.48 -3.41 8.63
N TRP A 139 -0.40 -4.12 7.96
CA TRP A 139 -1.48 -4.90 8.54
C TRP A 139 -1.44 -6.35 8.07
N ALA A 140 -1.94 -7.23 8.90
CA ALA A 140 -2.19 -8.62 8.55
C ALA A 140 -3.69 -8.93 8.62
N SER A 141 -4.16 -9.83 7.78
CA SER A 141 -5.52 -10.36 7.86
C SER A 141 -5.71 -11.22 9.10
N THR A 142 -6.89 -11.15 9.68
CA THR A 142 -7.32 -11.96 10.82
C THR A 142 -8.62 -12.69 10.51
N GLY A 143 -9.06 -13.57 11.40
CA GLY A 143 -10.39 -14.17 11.28
C GLY A 143 -11.54 -13.16 11.34
N ILE A 144 -11.31 -11.98 11.96
CA ILE A 144 -12.31 -10.91 12.07
C ILE A 144 -12.36 -10.08 10.79
N SER A 145 -11.19 -9.73 10.19
CA SER A 145 -11.15 -8.98 8.93
C SER A 145 -11.71 -9.79 7.75
N GLY A 146 -11.71 -11.11 7.87
CA GLY A 146 -11.97 -12.01 6.76
C GLY A 146 -10.76 -12.15 5.83
N ALA A 147 -10.91 -13.01 4.81
CA ALA A 147 -9.91 -13.19 3.78
C ALA A 147 -9.84 -11.96 2.86
N ALA A 148 -8.64 -11.66 2.36
CA ALA A 148 -8.43 -10.62 1.37
C ALA A 148 -9.11 -10.99 0.05
N THR A 149 -9.82 -10.03 -0.55
CA THR A 149 -10.34 -10.10 -1.91
C THR A 149 -9.45 -9.22 -2.78
N TYR A 150 -8.91 -9.76 -3.86
CA TYR A 150 -7.99 -9.04 -4.75
C TYR A 150 -8.69 -8.57 -6.02
N ASN A 151 -8.32 -7.38 -6.49
CA ASN A 151 -8.71 -6.89 -7.81
C ASN A 151 -7.73 -5.82 -8.31
N GLN A 152 -7.90 -5.42 -9.58
CA GLN A 152 -7.17 -4.32 -10.18
C GLN A 152 -7.72 -2.97 -9.68
N PRO A 153 -6.90 -1.90 -9.69
CA PRO A 153 -7.35 -0.54 -9.42
C PRO A 153 -8.48 -0.11 -10.36
N GLY A 154 -9.40 0.71 -9.85
CA GLY A 154 -10.57 1.18 -10.60
C GLY A 154 -11.67 0.15 -10.83
N ALA A 155 -11.49 -1.10 -10.43
CA ALA A 155 -12.51 -2.15 -10.57
C ALA A 155 -13.39 -2.24 -9.31
N ALA A 156 -14.70 -2.33 -9.50
CA ALA A 156 -15.68 -2.42 -8.42
C ALA A 156 -15.53 -1.28 -7.39
N ARG A 157 -15.19 -1.59 -6.12
CA ARG A 157 -14.99 -0.62 -5.05
C ARG A 157 -13.54 -0.14 -4.90
N PHE A 158 -12.61 -0.71 -5.67
CA PHE A 158 -11.19 -0.38 -5.54
C PHE A 158 -10.87 0.98 -6.14
N GLY A 159 -10.07 1.77 -5.42
CA GLY A 159 -9.60 3.07 -5.86
C GLY A 159 -8.63 2.99 -7.04
N ASN A 160 -8.40 4.14 -7.67
CA ASN A 160 -7.38 4.29 -8.71
C ASN A 160 -5.99 4.46 -8.10
N ILE A 161 -4.95 4.26 -8.90
CA ILE A 161 -3.58 4.54 -8.49
C ILE A 161 -3.20 5.97 -8.92
N MET A 162 -2.54 6.68 -8.00
CA MET A 162 -1.88 7.94 -8.26
C MET A 162 -0.36 7.71 -8.17
N SER A 163 0.29 7.66 -9.32
CA SER A 163 1.75 7.54 -9.41
C SER A 163 2.41 8.88 -9.10
N GLY A 164 3.64 8.85 -8.58
CA GLY A 164 4.37 10.05 -8.15
C GLY A 164 3.79 10.72 -6.93
N SER A 165 3.06 9.99 -6.10
CA SER A 165 2.32 10.51 -4.97
C SER A 165 2.35 9.53 -3.80
N LEU A 166 2.38 10.05 -2.57
CA LEU A 166 2.29 9.27 -1.34
C LEU A 166 1.14 9.76 -0.47
N GLU A 167 0.39 8.84 0.08
CA GLU A 167 -0.60 9.12 1.12
C GLU A 167 0.11 9.39 2.44
N GLN A 168 -0.19 10.53 3.07
CA GLN A 168 0.33 10.86 4.39
C GLN A 168 -0.63 10.38 5.48
N SER A 169 -0.13 10.33 6.72
CA SER A 169 -0.95 9.99 7.88
C SER A 169 -2.13 10.95 8.00
N ASN A 170 -3.33 10.40 8.24
CA ASN A 170 -4.54 11.15 8.53
C ASN A 170 -4.66 11.55 10.02
N VAL A 171 -3.60 11.36 10.82
CA VAL A 171 -3.57 11.74 12.23
C VAL A 171 -3.19 13.21 12.37
N ASP A 172 -4.10 14.03 12.88
CA ASP A 172 -3.81 15.40 13.28
C ASP A 172 -3.11 15.38 14.66
N ILE A 173 -1.78 15.66 14.64
CA ILE A 173 -0.95 15.67 15.85
C ILE A 173 -1.47 16.71 16.85
N ALA A 174 -2.04 17.82 16.39
CA ALA A 174 -2.56 18.86 17.26
C ALA A 174 -3.81 18.38 18.02
N GLU A 175 -4.71 17.66 17.35
CA GLU A 175 -5.91 17.07 17.95
C GLU A 175 -5.54 16.00 18.98
N GLU A 176 -4.60 15.12 18.65
CA GLU A 176 -4.08 14.09 19.55
C GLU A 176 -3.39 14.69 20.78
N MET A 177 -2.61 15.78 20.62
CA MET A 177 -1.98 16.48 21.73
C MET A 177 -3.02 17.14 22.64
N VAL A 178 -4.08 17.73 22.11
CA VAL A 178 -5.20 18.29 22.90
C VAL A 178 -5.91 17.19 23.67
N GLY A 179 -6.15 16.05 23.04
CA GLY A 179 -6.73 14.87 23.69
C GLY A 179 -5.86 14.38 24.86
N LEU A 180 -4.54 14.29 24.64
CA LEU A 180 -3.59 13.88 25.69
C LEU A 180 -3.54 14.87 26.86
N ILE A 181 -3.51 16.19 26.58
CA ILE A 181 -3.53 17.23 27.61
C ILE A 181 -4.85 17.16 28.42
N THR A 182 -5.97 16.93 27.73
CA THR A 182 -7.28 16.79 28.38
C THR A 182 -7.32 15.56 29.29
N ALA A 183 -6.80 14.43 28.82
CA ALA A 183 -6.69 13.21 29.62
C ALA A 183 -5.78 13.41 30.85
N GLN A 184 -4.64 14.09 30.69
CA GLN A 184 -3.74 14.43 31.81
C GLN A 184 -4.41 15.33 32.84
N ARG A 185 -5.15 16.37 32.38
CA ARG A 185 -5.89 17.26 33.28
C ARG A 185 -7.00 16.51 34.08
N ASN A 186 -7.71 15.62 33.40
CA ASN A 186 -8.73 14.78 34.05
C ASN A 186 -8.10 13.85 35.10
N PHE A 187 -6.93 13.25 34.76
CA PHE A 187 -6.20 12.41 35.71
C PHE A 187 -5.72 13.21 36.92
N GLN A 188 -5.17 14.42 36.73
CA GLN A 188 -4.75 15.31 37.82
C GLN A 188 -5.94 15.80 38.70
N ALA A 189 -7.08 16.11 38.06
CA ALA A 189 -8.27 16.49 38.76
C ALA A 189 -8.80 15.35 39.64
N ASN A 190 -8.82 14.12 39.12
CA ASN A 190 -9.24 12.94 39.88
C ASN A 190 -8.27 12.62 41.03
N ALA A 191 -6.95 12.77 40.81
CA ALA A 191 -5.93 12.57 41.83
C ALA A 191 -6.11 13.59 42.99
N LYS A 192 -6.34 14.88 42.65
CA LYS A 192 -6.63 15.91 43.69
C LYS A 192 -7.93 15.66 44.43
N ALA A 193 -8.97 15.13 43.78
CA ALA A 193 -10.22 14.79 44.44
C ALA A 193 -10.05 13.65 45.47
N ILE A 194 -9.14 12.71 45.20
CA ILE A 194 -8.78 11.62 46.09
C ILE A 194 -7.95 12.13 47.29
N ASP A 195 -7.01 13.08 47.04
CA ASP A 195 -6.19 13.68 48.12
C ASP A 195 -6.98 14.56 49.09
N THR A 196 -8.20 15.02 48.71
CA THR A 196 -9.06 15.89 49.50
C THR A 196 -10.21 15.16 50.20
N ALA A 197 -10.36 13.84 49.99
CA ALA A 197 -11.37 13.00 50.64
C ALA A 197 -10.79 12.22 51.82
#